data_2c0a514b01e3677de1844d1b512639b9
#
_entry.id   2c0a514b01e3677de1844d1b512639b9
#
_cell.length_a   1.000
_cell.length_b   1.000
_cell.length_c   1.000
_cell.angle_alpha   90.00
_cell.angle_beta   90.00
_cell.angle_gamma   90.00
#
_symmetry.space_group_name_H-M   'P 1'
#
loop_
_entity.id
_entity.type
_entity.pdbx_description
1 polymer ?
#
loop_
_entity_poly.entity_id
_entity_poly.type
_entity_poly.pdbx_seq_one_letter_code
_entity_poly.pdbx_strand_id
1 'polypeptide(L)'
;MTQPVEPDDAQMQAALAALLSASGEAVALSGWKRVFGGNARRAYAFDTQWPGGRCLPCIMLSQVAAKHVESDTAAEYAVLRALNGSGVRAPEAVALDAGGTVTGAPAIVLERVEGEASAVDFLKRPAASGRALSEDLARATGELHRFDWRAGGLNAPADPVAAQIDYWEDDFRRHRLEPHPVLAWLLRWLRKHAPQPVRLSLVHGDLRPGNFLYQGDRLSSLLDWEMAHIGDPAEDIGWIYRALWSPERFLPLDDFLRIHADYAGFAIPRRDVVYYRIFSEVKFAIISVAAAHSFASGGTSNLRHIDRAAKIPECLRLALGWIGTENWEARDAAA
;
A
#
# COMPACT_ATOMS: atom_id res chain seq x y z
N MET A 1 -16.96 -24.90 -13.25
CA MET A 1 -16.00 -24.21 -14.14
C MET A 1 -14.63 -24.76 -13.82
N THR A 2 -13.98 -25.44 -14.78
CA THR A 2 -12.60 -25.94 -14.65
C THR A 2 -11.68 -24.74 -14.45
N GLN A 3 -10.90 -24.74 -13.37
CA GLN A 3 -9.84 -23.76 -13.21
C GLN A 3 -8.90 -23.83 -14.40
N PRO A 4 -8.49 -22.70 -14.99
CA PRO A 4 -7.50 -22.72 -16.06
C PRO A 4 -6.25 -23.44 -15.54
N VAL A 5 -5.73 -24.37 -16.35
CA VAL A 5 -4.49 -25.08 -16.04
C VAL A 5 -3.37 -24.04 -16.02
N GLU A 6 -2.67 -23.93 -14.89
CA GLU A 6 -1.52 -23.03 -14.76
C GLU A 6 -0.44 -23.48 -15.77
N PRO A 7 0.16 -22.57 -16.57
CA PRO A 7 1.26 -22.92 -17.47
C PRO A 7 2.43 -23.50 -16.66
N ASP A 8 3.20 -24.38 -17.27
CA ASP A 8 4.43 -24.87 -16.63
C ASP A 8 5.53 -23.78 -16.61
N ASP A 9 6.56 -24.00 -15.78
CA ASP A 9 7.64 -23.03 -15.61
C ASP A 9 8.37 -22.68 -16.91
N ALA A 10 8.53 -23.63 -17.84
CA ALA A 10 9.20 -23.40 -19.13
C ALA A 10 8.34 -22.52 -20.05
N GLN A 11 7.03 -22.77 -20.07
CA GLN A 11 6.07 -21.95 -20.82
C GLN A 11 6.02 -20.52 -20.26
N MET A 12 5.96 -20.37 -18.93
CA MET A 12 5.99 -19.06 -18.29
C MET A 12 7.26 -18.29 -18.59
N GLN A 13 8.42 -18.93 -18.52
CA GLN A 13 9.70 -18.30 -18.84
C GLN A 13 9.77 -17.86 -20.30
N ALA A 14 9.31 -18.69 -21.25
CA ALA A 14 9.29 -18.34 -22.67
C ALA A 14 8.35 -17.15 -22.95
N ALA A 15 7.15 -17.15 -22.38
CA ALA A 15 6.19 -16.05 -22.51
C ALA A 15 6.72 -14.76 -21.90
N LEU A 16 7.36 -14.84 -20.73
CA LEU A 16 7.95 -13.69 -20.06
C LEU A 16 9.16 -13.11 -20.84
N ALA A 17 10.03 -13.98 -21.38
CA ALA A 17 11.13 -13.53 -22.22
C ALA A 17 10.60 -12.81 -23.48
N ALA A 18 9.53 -13.31 -24.11
CA ALA A 18 8.87 -12.64 -25.22
C ALA A 18 8.28 -11.28 -24.83
N LEU A 19 7.61 -11.19 -23.67
CA LEU A 19 7.06 -9.94 -23.13
C LEU A 19 8.16 -8.88 -22.90
N LEU A 20 9.28 -9.27 -22.28
CA LEU A 20 10.40 -8.39 -22.00
C LEU A 20 11.17 -7.98 -23.26
N SER A 21 11.14 -8.83 -24.29
CA SER A 21 11.80 -8.57 -25.59
C SER A 21 10.93 -7.76 -26.56
N ALA A 22 9.73 -7.35 -26.19
CA ALA A 22 8.80 -6.62 -27.07
C ALA A 22 9.35 -5.26 -27.55
N SER A 23 10.37 -4.72 -26.90
CA SER A 23 11.12 -3.53 -27.34
C SER A 23 12.13 -3.79 -28.47
N GLY A 24 12.25 -5.05 -28.94
CA GLY A 24 13.14 -5.46 -30.04
C GLY A 24 14.50 -6.00 -29.58
N GLU A 25 14.80 -6.01 -28.30
CA GLU A 25 16.02 -6.59 -27.74
C GLU A 25 15.73 -7.92 -27.06
N ALA A 26 16.45 -8.99 -27.42
CA ALA A 26 16.27 -10.31 -26.82
C ALA A 26 16.77 -10.32 -25.36
N VAL A 27 15.88 -10.65 -24.42
CA VAL A 27 16.19 -10.72 -22.98
C VAL A 27 16.38 -12.17 -22.56
N ALA A 28 17.54 -12.49 -21.96
CA ALA A 28 17.79 -13.78 -21.35
C ALA A 28 17.31 -13.80 -19.89
N LEU A 29 16.69 -14.91 -19.48
CA LEU A 29 16.24 -15.16 -18.13
C LEU A 29 17.09 -16.24 -17.48
N SER A 30 17.39 -16.10 -16.20
CA SER A 30 18.08 -17.10 -15.38
C SER A 30 17.60 -17.08 -13.93
N GLY A 31 17.96 -18.09 -13.13
CA GLY A 31 17.65 -18.13 -11.71
C GLY A 31 16.15 -18.21 -11.38
N TRP A 32 15.30 -18.69 -12.29
CA TRP A 32 13.86 -18.81 -12.10
C TRP A 32 13.51 -19.63 -10.88
N LYS A 33 12.71 -19.06 -9.98
CA LYS A 33 12.18 -19.76 -8.83
C LYS A 33 10.88 -19.14 -8.34
N ARG A 34 9.94 -19.96 -7.90
CA ARG A 34 8.78 -19.52 -7.17
C ARG A 34 9.18 -19.10 -5.77
N VAL A 35 8.71 -17.94 -5.31
CA VAL A 35 8.96 -17.40 -3.98
C VAL A 35 7.64 -17.10 -3.27
N PHE A 36 7.70 -16.87 -1.96
CA PHE A 36 6.50 -16.48 -1.24
C PHE A 36 6.09 -15.06 -1.63
N GLY A 37 4.91 -14.90 -2.22
CA GLY A 37 4.35 -13.63 -2.71
C GLY A 37 3.29 -13.01 -1.79
N GLY A 38 3.23 -13.44 -0.52
CA GLY A 38 2.13 -13.09 0.36
C GLY A 38 0.86 -13.93 0.09
N ASN A 39 -0.27 -13.52 0.66
CA ASN A 39 -1.52 -14.28 0.56
C ASN A 39 -2.35 -13.96 -0.71
N ALA A 40 -2.02 -12.87 -1.43
CA ALA A 40 -2.84 -12.33 -2.50
C ALA A 40 -2.24 -12.49 -3.91
N ARG A 41 -0.95 -12.83 -4.01
CA ARG A 41 -0.22 -12.88 -5.29
C ARG A 41 0.68 -14.10 -5.37
N ARG A 42 0.86 -14.66 -6.58
CA ARG A 42 1.96 -15.57 -6.88
C ARG A 42 3.18 -14.75 -7.23
N ALA A 43 4.34 -15.16 -6.73
CA ALA A 43 5.60 -14.46 -6.97
C ALA A 43 6.66 -15.40 -7.54
N TYR A 44 7.35 -14.93 -8.57
CA TYR A 44 8.45 -15.62 -9.23
C TYR A 44 9.66 -14.71 -9.30
N ALA A 45 10.76 -15.13 -8.71
CA ALA A 45 12.05 -14.41 -8.75
C ALA A 45 12.92 -14.97 -9.88
N PHE A 46 13.62 -14.10 -10.58
CA PHE A 46 14.55 -14.43 -11.68
C PHE A 46 15.50 -13.26 -11.90
N ASP A 47 16.51 -13.50 -12.71
CA ASP A 47 17.45 -12.49 -13.16
C ASP A 47 17.31 -12.29 -14.67
N THR A 48 17.40 -11.04 -15.12
CA THR A 48 17.32 -10.66 -16.55
C THR A 48 18.64 -10.15 -17.03
N GLN A 49 18.97 -10.45 -18.29
CA GLN A 49 20.14 -9.93 -18.98
C GLN A 49 19.75 -9.41 -20.37
N TRP A 50 20.00 -8.13 -20.61
CA TRP A 50 19.79 -7.46 -21.90
C TRP A 50 21.06 -7.44 -22.72
N PRO A 51 20.97 -7.36 -24.08
CA PRO A 51 22.10 -7.36 -24.99
C PRO A 51 23.14 -6.26 -24.69
N GLY A 52 22.73 -5.11 -24.15
CA GLY A 52 23.62 -4.01 -23.73
C GLY A 52 24.41 -4.27 -22.45
N GLY A 53 24.34 -5.49 -21.87
CA GLY A 53 25.03 -5.86 -20.64
C GLY A 53 24.30 -5.44 -19.35
N ARG A 54 23.11 -4.83 -19.45
CA ARG A 54 22.26 -4.56 -18.28
C ARG A 54 21.78 -5.88 -17.69
N CYS A 55 22.06 -6.09 -16.43
CA CYS A 55 21.52 -7.19 -15.62
C CYS A 55 20.65 -6.60 -14.51
N LEU A 56 19.46 -7.18 -14.30
CA LEU A 56 18.55 -6.74 -13.26
C LEU A 56 17.93 -7.97 -12.58
N PRO A 57 18.06 -8.12 -11.26
CA PRO A 57 17.27 -9.07 -10.52
C PRO A 57 15.80 -8.62 -10.54
N CYS A 58 14.90 -9.53 -10.89
CA CYS A 58 13.49 -9.24 -11.06
C CYS A 58 12.60 -10.12 -10.20
N ILE A 59 11.40 -9.62 -9.95
CA ILE A 59 10.29 -10.37 -9.38
C ILE A 59 9.04 -10.11 -10.22
N MET A 60 8.35 -11.18 -10.60
CA MET A 60 7.03 -11.11 -11.21
C MET A 60 5.97 -11.39 -10.16
N LEU A 61 4.99 -10.49 -10.04
CA LEU A 61 3.85 -10.61 -9.14
C LEU A 61 2.59 -10.79 -9.99
N SER A 62 1.97 -11.97 -9.90
CA SER A 62 0.74 -12.33 -10.63
C SER A 62 -0.44 -12.40 -9.68
N GLN A 63 -1.60 -11.95 -10.13
CA GLN A 63 -2.83 -12.02 -9.35
C GLN A 63 -3.27 -13.48 -9.09
N VAL A 64 -3.90 -13.69 -7.94
CA VAL A 64 -4.64 -14.94 -7.64
C VAL A 64 -6.13 -14.61 -7.65
N ALA A 65 -6.95 -15.53 -8.15
CA ALA A 65 -8.37 -15.33 -8.45
C ALA A 65 -9.27 -14.90 -7.27
N ALA A 66 -8.79 -14.94 -6.02
CA ALA A 66 -9.55 -14.56 -4.83
C ALA A 66 -8.89 -13.37 -4.14
N LYS A 67 -9.34 -12.14 -4.41
CA LYS A 67 -8.87 -10.93 -3.72
C LYS A 67 -9.97 -10.31 -2.85
N HIS A 68 -9.56 -9.72 -1.71
CA HIS A 68 -10.43 -8.96 -0.79
C HIS A 68 -10.44 -7.46 -1.09
N VAL A 69 -9.42 -6.98 -1.79
CA VAL A 69 -9.32 -5.62 -2.31
C VAL A 69 -9.25 -5.75 -3.83
N GLU A 70 -10.16 -5.11 -4.55
CA GLU A 70 -10.04 -4.96 -6.00
C GLU A 70 -8.82 -4.11 -6.27
N SER A 71 -7.70 -4.73 -6.66
CA SER A 71 -6.52 -4.00 -7.10
C SER A 71 -6.42 -4.06 -8.61
N ASP A 72 -6.24 -2.90 -9.21
CA ASP A 72 -5.95 -2.77 -10.63
C ASP A 72 -4.43 -2.88 -10.83
N THR A 73 -3.99 -4.04 -11.35
CA THR A 73 -2.57 -4.29 -11.66
C THR A 73 -2.00 -3.25 -12.64
N ALA A 74 -2.82 -2.74 -13.56
CA ALA A 74 -2.40 -1.72 -14.50
C ALA A 74 -2.24 -0.35 -13.82
N ALA A 75 -3.13 -0.01 -12.88
CA ALA A 75 -2.99 1.22 -12.09
C ALA A 75 -1.75 1.19 -11.18
N GLU A 76 -1.50 0.06 -10.50
CA GLU A 76 -0.28 -0.13 -9.70
C GLU A 76 0.99 0.01 -10.57
N TYR A 77 1.01 -0.64 -11.75
CA TYR A 77 2.11 -0.52 -12.68
C TYR A 77 2.31 0.93 -13.15
N ALA A 78 1.24 1.66 -13.44
CA ALA A 78 1.32 3.06 -13.87
C ALA A 78 1.95 3.96 -12.79
N VAL A 79 1.61 3.75 -11.52
CA VAL A 79 2.22 4.46 -10.38
C VAL A 79 3.71 4.14 -10.30
N LEU A 80 4.07 2.87 -10.26
CA LEU A 80 5.49 2.44 -10.19
C LEU A 80 6.29 2.92 -11.39
N ARG A 81 5.70 2.88 -12.59
CA ARG A 81 6.32 3.39 -13.81
C ARG A 81 6.59 4.91 -13.74
N ALA A 82 5.68 5.68 -13.16
CA ALA A 82 5.86 7.11 -12.93
C ALA A 82 6.98 7.41 -11.93
N LEU A 83 7.23 6.49 -10.99
CA LEU A 83 8.29 6.60 -9.99
C LEU A 83 9.67 6.23 -10.52
N ASN A 84 9.79 5.54 -11.66
CA ASN A 84 11.08 5.14 -12.23
C ASN A 84 11.98 6.37 -12.42
N GLY A 85 13.17 6.36 -11.81
CA GLY A 85 14.13 7.46 -11.90
C GLY A 85 13.78 8.73 -11.12
N SER A 86 12.67 8.76 -10.37
CA SER A 86 12.23 9.94 -9.60
C SER A 86 13.03 10.21 -8.33
N GLY A 87 13.80 9.23 -7.85
CA GLY A 87 14.48 9.26 -6.56
C GLY A 87 13.62 8.79 -5.38
N VAL A 88 12.32 8.52 -5.58
CA VAL A 88 11.49 7.83 -4.58
C VAL A 88 11.96 6.38 -4.46
N ARG A 89 12.11 5.89 -3.25
CA ARG A 89 12.55 4.52 -2.97
C ARG A 89 11.43 3.51 -3.25
N ALA A 90 11.27 3.16 -4.52
CA ALA A 90 10.31 2.19 -5.03
C ALA A 90 11.01 1.22 -6.00
N PRO A 91 10.54 -0.03 -6.17
CA PRO A 91 11.09 -0.94 -7.17
C PRO A 91 10.92 -0.37 -8.58
N GLU A 92 11.91 -0.56 -9.47
CA GLU A 92 11.75 -0.22 -10.88
C GLU A 92 10.62 -1.07 -11.50
N ALA A 93 9.66 -0.41 -12.15
CA ALA A 93 8.62 -1.07 -12.94
C ALA A 93 9.21 -1.45 -14.31
N VAL A 94 9.33 -2.75 -14.58
CA VAL A 94 9.99 -3.30 -15.76
C VAL A 94 8.98 -3.62 -16.87
N ALA A 95 7.92 -4.38 -16.57
CA ALA A 95 6.90 -4.77 -17.55
C ALA A 95 5.53 -5.00 -16.91
N LEU A 96 4.49 -4.88 -17.72
CA LEU A 96 3.11 -5.20 -17.39
C LEU A 96 2.58 -6.29 -18.33
N ASP A 97 2.10 -7.40 -17.78
CA ASP A 97 1.28 -8.40 -18.47
C ASP A 97 -0.20 -8.18 -18.10
N ALA A 98 -0.82 -7.17 -18.71
CA ALA A 98 -2.22 -6.85 -18.43
C ALA A 98 -3.18 -7.95 -18.89
N GLY A 99 -2.80 -8.67 -19.94
CA GLY A 99 -3.61 -9.76 -20.55
C GLY A 99 -3.45 -11.12 -19.87
N GLY A 100 -2.50 -11.27 -18.94
CA GLY A 100 -2.24 -12.55 -18.28
C GLY A 100 -1.63 -13.61 -19.21
N THR A 101 -0.81 -13.19 -20.17
CA THR A 101 -0.22 -14.09 -21.17
C THR A 101 0.85 -15.02 -20.58
N VAL A 102 1.47 -14.61 -19.46
CA VAL A 102 2.55 -15.36 -18.81
C VAL A 102 2.00 -16.42 -17.84
N THR A 103 1.08 -16.02 -16.98
CA THR A 103 0.62 -16.87 -15.86
C THR A 103 -0.85 -17.25 -15.95
N GLY A 104 -1.58 -16.80 -16.98
CA GLY A 104 -3.04 -16.90 -17.07
C GLY A 104 -3.79 -15.83 -16.23
N ALA A 105 -3.08 -14.89 -15.63
CA ALA A 105 -3.65 -13.79 -14.86
C ALA A 105 -2.78 -12.53 -14.98
N PRO A 106 -3.34 -11.31 -14.84
CA PRO A 106 -2.57 -10.08 -14.89
C PRO A 106 -1.37 -10.10 -13.93
N ALA A 107 -0.22 -9.62 -14.42
CA ALA A 107 1.03 -9.63 -13.67
C ALA A 107 1.86 -8.36 -13.92
N ILE A 108 2.69 -8.00 -12.93
CA ILE A 108 3.71 -6.96 -13.07
C ILE A 108 5.09 -7.57 -12.84
N VAL A 109 6.07 -7.06 -13.58
CA VAL A 109 7.49 -7.37 -13.40
C VAL A 109 8.16 -6.16 -12.83
N LEU A 110 8.80 -6.35 -11.69
CA LEU A 110 9.48 -5.32 -10.92
C LEU A 110 10.94 -5.71 -10.67
N GLU A 111 11.77 -4.72 -10.42
CA GLU A 111 13.06 -4.94 -9.78
C GLU A 111 12.89 -5.69 -8.45
N ARG A 112 13.72 -6.69 -8.20
CA ARG A 112 13.80 -7.39 -6.93
C ARG A 112 14.81 -6.69 -6.02
N VAL A 113 14.32 -5.77 -5.21
CA VAL A 113 15.13 -5.05 -4.23
C VAL A 113 15.47 -5.96 -3.05
N GLU A 114 16.68 -5.89 -2.56
CA GLU A 114 17.12 -6.63 -1.37
C GLU A 114 16.69 -5.93 -0.08
N GLY A 115 16.44 -6.73 0.95
CA GLY A 115 16.10 -6.25 2.29
C GLY A 115 15.13 -7.18 3.03
N GLU A 116 14.85 -6.80 4.26
CA GLU A 116 13.92 -7.48 5.14
C GLU A 116 12.61 -6.69 5.23
N ALA A 117 11.45 -7.38 5.32
CA ALA A 117 10.13 -6.77 5.41
C ALA A 117 9.33 -7.28 6.63
N SER A 118 10.00 -7.63 7.73
CA SER A 118 9.34 -8.19 8.91
C SER A 118 8.77 -7.10 9.82
N ALA A 119 7.43 -7.05 9.93
CA ALA A 119 6.76 -6.16 10.88
C ALA A 119 7.08 -6.52 12.34
N VAL A 120 7.23 -7.82 12.64
CA VAL A 120 7.56 -8.31 13.98
C VAL A 120 8.96 -7.88 14.37
N ASP A 121 9.93 -8.02 13.46
CA ASP A 121 11.32 -7.65 13.74
C ASP A 121 11.48 -6.13 13.82
N PHE A 122 10.78 -5.37 12.97
CA PHE A 122 10.70 -3.92 13.12
C PHE A 122 10.28 -3.51 14.54
N LEU A 123 9.17 -4.07 15.03
CA LEU A 123 8.64 -3.72 16.36
C LEU A 123 9.50 -4.21 17.53
N LYS A 124 10.37 -5.19 17.32
CA LYS A 124 11.28 -5.74 18.34
C LYS A 124 12.68 -5.10 18.35
N ARG A 125 12.96 -4.17 17.45
CA ARG A 125 14.29 -3.56 17.32
C ARG A 125 14.74 -2.89 18.63
N PRO A 126 16.05 -2.83 18.91
CA PRO A 126 16.61 -1.96 19.95
C PRO A 126 16.21 -0.50 19.70
N ALA A 127 16.06 0.29 20.77
CA ALA A 127 15.53 1.64 20.67
C ALA A 127 16.28 2.53 19.68
N ALA A 128 17.63 2.52 19.69
CA ALA A 128 18.44 3.33 18.77
C ALA A 128 18.25 2.92 17.31
N SER A 129 18.28 1.62 17.02
CA SER A 129 18.07 1.06 15.68
C SER A 129 16.64 1.31 15.19
N GLY A 130 15.64 1.11 16.05
CA GLY A 130 14.24 1.42 15.74
C GLY A 130 14.02 2.90 15.45
N ARG A 131 14.69 3.79 16.21
CA ARG A 131 14.66 5.24 15.96
C ARG A 131 15.27 5.59 14.60
N ALA A 132 16.48 5.09 14.30
CA ALA A 132 17.17 5.38 13.05
C ALA A 132 16.34 4.94 11.82
N LEU A 133 15.77 3.73 11.85
CA LEU A 133 14.91 3.25 10.77
C LEU A 133 13.59 4.04 10.69
N SER A 134 13.01 4.45 11.80
CA SER A 134 11.78 5.28 11.81
C SER A 134 12.05 6.70 11.28
N GLU A 135 13.21 7.28 11.56
CA GLU A 135 13.64 8.55 10.98
C GLU A 135 13.86 8.42 9.46
N ASP A 136 14.43 7.29 8.99
CA ASP A 136 14.59 7.06 7.56
C ASP A 136 13.26 6.79 6.86
N LEU A 137 12.29 6.17 7.54
CA LEU A 137 10.91 6.05 7.06
C LEU A 137 10.26 7.42 6.91
N ALA A 138 10.44 8.33 7.88
CA ALA A 138 9.92 9.69 7.79
C ALA A 138 10.51 10.47 6.59
N ARG A 139 11.82 10.29 6.32
CA ARG A 139 12.48 10.85 5.13
C ARG A 139 11.88 10.29 3.84
N ALA A 140 11.79 8.96 3.74
CA ALA A 140 11.22 8.28 2.57
C ALA A 140 9.77 8.71 2.29
N THR A 141 8.96 8.86 3.34
CA THR A 141 7.59 9.36 3.23
C THR A 141 7.55 10.81 2.75
N GLY A 142 8.47 11.66 3.23
CA GLY A 142 8.61 13.04 2.74
C GLY A 142 9.05 13.10 1.28
N GLU A 143 10.02 12.28 0.87
CA GLU A 143 10.47 12.16 -0.53
C GLU A 143 9.32 11.72 -1.44
N LEU A 144 8.51 10.73 -1.01
CA LEU A 144 7.31 10.28 -1.72
C LEU A 144 6.30 11.43 -1.88
N HIS A 145 5.96 12.12 -0.80
CA HIS A 145 4.95 13.18 -0.83
C HIS A 145 5.39 14.45 -1.58
N ARG A 146 6.70 14.61 -1.81
CA ARG A 146 7.26 15.68 -2.67
C ARG A 146 7.19 15.34 -4.15
N PHE A 147 7.03 14.07 -4.53
CA PHE A 147 7.00 13.65 -5.93
C PHE A 147 5.98 14.45 -6.74
N ASP A 148 6.39 14.93 -7.91
CA ASP A 148 5.49 15.61 -8.85
C ASP A 148 4.69 14.58 -9.65
N TRP A 149 3.58 14.17 -9.08
CA TRP A 149 2.69 13.19 -9.68
C TRP A 149 2.07 13.64 -11.00
N ARG A 150 1.93 14.97 -11.22
CA ARG A 150 1.41 15.51 -12.49
C ARG A 150 2.44 15.35 -13.61
N ALA A 151 3.70 15.67 -13.34
CA ALA A 151 4.78 15.39 -14.28
C ALA A 151 4.95 13.88 -14.52
N GLY A 152 4.64 13.03 -13.52
CA GLY A 152 4.57 11.57 -13.66
C GLY A 152 3.36 11.06 -14.47
N GLY A 153 2.46 11.93 -14.93
CA GLY A 153 1.28 11.56 -15.75
C GLY A 153 0.14 10.91 -14.95
N LEU A 154 0.15 11.01 -13.62
CA LEU A 154 -0.91 10.49 -12.77
C LEU A 154 -2.08 11.46 -12.68
N ASN A 155 -3.27 10.95 -12.40
CA ASN A 155 -4.50 11.75 -12.32
C ASN A 155 -5.07 11.72 -10.90
N ALA A 156 -5.75 12.80 -10.52
CA ALA A 156 -6.48 12.90 -9.28
C ALA A 156 -7.99 13.05 -9.57
N PRO A 157 -8.88 12.48 -8.74
CA PRO A 157 -10.29 12.82 -8.78
C PRO A 157 -10.49 14.30 -8.39
N ALA A 158 -11.68 14.84 -8.67
CA ALA A 158 -12.00 16.25 -8.38
C ALA A 158 -11.91 16.55 -6.87
N ASP A 159 -12.36 15.62 -6.03
CA ASP A 159 -12.22 15.65 -4.58
C ASP A 159 -11.58 14.32 -4.13
N PRO A 160 -10.25 14.27 -3.97
CA PRO A 160 -9.56 13.04 -3.61
C PRO A 160 -9.90 12.51 -2.22
N VAL A 161 -10.17 13.39 -1.25
CA VAL A 161 -10.54 12.98 0.11
C VAL A 161 -11.93 12.34 0.13
N ALA A 162 -12.91 12.98 -0.52
CA ALA A 162 -14.25 12.40 -0.66
C ALA A 162 -14.20 11.08 -1.44
N ALA A 163 -13.42 11.00 -2.52
CA ALA A 163 -13.27 9.79 -3.33
C ALA A 163 -12.76 8.60 -2.52
N GLN A 164 -11.83 8.82 -1.59
CA GLN A 164 -11.35 7.75 -0.70
C GLN A 164 -12.42 7.30 0.29
N ILE A 165 -13.20 8.23 0.85
CA ILE A 165 -14.31 7.87 1.74
C ILE A 165 -15.37 7.08 0.97
N ASP A 166 -15.69 7.51 -0.26
CA ASP A 166 -16.66 6.83 -1.14
C ASP A 166 -16.21 5.42 -1.48
N TYR A 167 -14.93 5.24 -1.86
CA TYR A 167 -14.35 3.93 -2.15
C TYR A 167 -14.53 2.95 -0.98
N TRP A 168 -14.18 3.37 0.23
CA TRP A 168 -14.29 2.51 1.41
C TRP A 168 -15.74 2.31 1.85
N GLU A 169 -16.62 3.30 1.69
CA GLU A 169 -18.04 3.12 1.96
C GLU A 169 -18.68 2.13 0.99
N ASP A 170 -18.33 2.17 -0.30
CA ASP A 170 -18.83 1.23 -1.30
C ASP A 170 -18.29 -0.18 -1.07
N ASP A 171 -17.02 -0.31 -0.67
CA ASP A 171 -16.46 -1.60 -0.27
C ASP A 171 -17.19 -2.19 0.95
N PHE A 172 -17.44 -1.37 1.96
CA PHE A 172 -18.27 -1.75 3.11
C PHE A 172 -19.69 -2.19 2.70
N ARG A 173 -20.36 -1.45 1.84
CA ARG A 173 -21.72 -1.78 1.38
C ARG A 173 -21.76 -3.10 0.63
N ARG A 174 -20.76 -3.40 -0.18
CA ARG A 174 -20.65 -4.66 -0.95
C ARG A 174 -20.44 -5.89 -0.07
N HIS A 175 -19.69 -5.74 1.02
CA HIS A 175 -19.21 -6.88 1.79
C HIS A 175 -19.87 -7.04 3.17
N ARG A 176 -20.68 -6.09 3.64
CA ARG A 176 -21.35 -6.22 4.93
C ARG A 176 -22.31 -7.42 4.96
N LEU A 177 -22.17 -8.25 6.00
CA LEU A 177 -23.07 -9.39 6.26
C LEU A 177 -24.16 -9.04 7.24
N GLU A 178 -23.98 -7.98 8.04
CA GLU A 178 -24.89 -7.53 9.11
C GLU A 178 -24.84 -5.99 9.25
N PRO A 179 -25.77 -5.39 9.99
CA PRO A 179 -25.73 -3.97 10.31
C PRO A 179 -24.54 -3.60 11.19
N HIS A 180 -23.81 -2.53 10.83
CA HIS A 180 -22.73 -1.94 11.61
C HIS A 180 -23.03 -0.44 11.88
N PRO A 181 -23.94 -0.10 12.82
CA PRO A 181 -24.39 1.28 13.00
C PRO A 181 -23.28 2.26 13.39
N VAL A 182 -22.31 1.83 14.22
CA VAL A 182 -21.16 2.67 14.59
C VAL A 182 -20.27 2.95 13.38
N LEU A 183 -19.99 1.96 12.54
CA LEU A 183 -19.20 2.14 11.32
C LEU A 183 -19.89 3.09 10.33
N ALA A 184 -21.20 2.92 10.13
CA ALA A 184 -22.00 3.81 9.30
C ALA A 184 -22.04 5.25 9.85
N TRP A 185 -22.04 5.43 11.17
CA TRP A 185 -21.93 6.74 11.80
C TRP A 185 -20.53 7.35 11.58
N LEU A 186 -19.46 6.56 11.76
CA LEU A 186 -18.08 7.00 11.54
C LEU A 186 -17.85 7.44 10.10
N LEU A 187 -18.40 6.75 9.09
CA LEU A 187 -18.30 7.18 7.69
C LEU A 187 -18.93 8.55 7.45
N ARG A 188 -20.12 8.82 8.06
CA ARG A 188 -20.73 10.15 8.01
C ARG A 188 -19.91 11.20 8.74
N TRP A 189 -19.34 10.83 9.90
CA TRP A 189 -18.46 11.69 10.66
C TRP A 189 -17.21 12.08 9.85
N LEU A 190 -16.58 11.13 9.18
CA LEU A 190 -15.41 11.37 8.32
C LEU A 190 -15.74 12.36 7.18
N ARG A 191 -16.91 12.22 6.54
CA ARG A 191 -17.33 13.19 5.50
C ARG A 191 -17.51 14.60 6.06
N LYS A 192 -18.12 14.71 7.23
CA LYS A 192 -18.39 16.02 7.85
C LYS A 192 -17.09 16.74 8.25
N HIS A 193 -16.08 16.00 8.69
CA HIS A 193 -14.85 16.57 9.24
C HIS A 193 -13.63 16.39 8.33
N ALA A 194 -13.85 16.09 7.05
CA ALA A 194 -12.77 15.89 6.08
C ALA A 194 -11.84 17.12 6.02
N PRO A 195 -10.52 16.92 6.10
CA PRO A 195 -9.57 18.02 5.99
C PRO A 195 -9.52 18.57 4.58
N GLN A 196 -9.08 19.82 4.45
CA GLN A 196 -8.60 20.36 3.19
C GLN A 196 -7.10 20.09 3.12
N PRO A 197 -6.61 19.25 2.22
CA PRO A 197 -5.19 18.93 2.13
C PRO A 197 -4.34 20.18 1.91
N VAL A 198 -3.26 20.32 2.66
CA VAL A 198 -2.26 21.39 2.42
C VAL A 198 -1.70 21.28 1.02
N ARG A 199 -1.53 20.04 0.54
CA ARG A 199 -1.08 19.71 -0.80
C ARG A 199 -1.59 18.32 -1.17
N LEU A 200 -2.00 18.10 -2.41
CA LEU A 200 -2.23 16.77 -2.94
C LEU A 200 -0.89 16.11 -3.29
N SER A 201 -0.71 14.89 -2.85
CA SER A 201 0.50 14.10 -3.06
C SER A 201 0.14 12.71 -3.57
N LEU A 202 1.14 11.98 -4.09
CA LEU A 202 1.01 10.54 -4.24
C LEU A 202 1.05 9.91 -2.85
N VAL A 203 -0.05 9.27 -2.47
CA VAL A 203 -0.23 8.53 -1.23
C VAL A 203 0.00 7.05 -1.51
N HIS A 204 0.76 6.37 -0.67
CA HIS A 204 0.99 4.93 -0.78
C HIS A 204 -0.28 4.13 -0.43
N GLY A 205 -1.00 4.59 0.58
CA GLY A 205 -2.26 4.02 1.03
C GLY A 205 -2.15 2.78 1.94
N ASP A 206 -1.04 2.03 1.94
CA ASP A 206 -0.79 0.91 2.87
C ASP A 206 0.64 0.94 3.43
N LEU A 207 1.16 2.11 3.78
CA LEU A 207 2.53 2.29 4.28
C LEU A 207 2.63 1.85 5.74
N ARG A 208 3.12 0.64 5.95
CA ARG A 208 3.28 0.00 7.27
C ARG A 208 4.45 -0.98 7.28
N PRO A 209 4.95 -1.38 8.46
CA PRO A 209 5.91 -2.48 8.55
C PRO A 209 5.38 -3.75 7.86
N GLY A 210 6.19 -4.32 7.00
CA GLY A 210 5.81 -5.40 6.08
C GLY A 210 5.63 -4.93 4.64
N ASN A 211 5.39 -3.63 4.40
CA ASN A 211 5.26 -3.02 3.08
C ASN A 211 6.44 -2.07 2.77
N PHE A 212 7.53 -2.20 3.47
CA PHE A 212 8.83 -1.62 3.09
C PHE A 212 9.96 -2.59 3.42
N LEU A 213 11.02 -2.51 2.61
CA LEU A 213 12.26 -3.23 2.83
C LEU A 213 13.26 -2.35 3.57
N TYR A 214 14.08 -2.98 4.41
CA TYR A 214 15.18 -2.33 5.09
C TYR A 214 16.42 -3.24 5.14
N GLN A 215 17.58 -2.62 5.15
CA GLN A 215 18.88 -3.24 5.39
C GLN A 215 19.55 -2.54 6.56
N GLY A 216 19.79 -3.26 7.65
CA GLY A 216 20.22 -2.63 8.90
C GLY A 216 19.21 -1.59 9.38
N ASP A 217 19.62 -0.34 9.50
CA ASP A 217 18.80 0.77 9.99
C ASP A 217 18.32 1.72 8.85
N ARG A 218 18.41 1.27 7.59
CA ARG A 218 18.02 2.07 6.42
C ARG A 218 16.93 1.40 5.62
N LEU A 219 15.97 2.19 5.19
CA LEU A 219 14.92 1.77 4.29
C LEU A 219 15.49 1.64 2.87
N SER A 220 15.30 0.45 2.26
CA SER A 220 15.73 0.16 0.90
C SER A 220 14.65 0.51 -0.12
N SER A 221 13.40 0.13 0.12
CA SER A 221 12.31 0.31 -0.83
C SER A 221 10.93 0.26 -0.17
N LEU A 222 9.98 1.02 -0.69
CA LEU A 222 8.56 0.92 -0.39
C LEU A 222 7.94 -0.12 -1.33
N LEU A 223 7.08 -0.99 -0.79
CA LEU A 223 6.48 -2.13 -1.49
C LEU A 223 4.96 -2.10 -1.41
N ASP A 224 4.30 -2.85 -2.31
CA ASP A 224 2.85 -3.08 -2.29
C ASP A 224 2.03 -1.82 -2.56
N TRP A 225 2.16 -1.30 -3.77
CA TRP A 225 1.55 -0.05 -4.25
C TRP A 225 0.10 -0.19 -4.73
N GLU A 226 -0.55 -1.32 -4.46
CA GLU A 226 -1.90 -1.62 -4.96
C GLU A 226 -2.98 -0.66 -4.45
N MET A 227 -2.72 0.06 -3.35
CA MET A 227 -3.62 1.05 -2.77
C MET A 227 -3.19 2.50 -3.05
N ALA A 228 -2.17 2.69 -3.88
CA ALA A 228 -1.65 4.02 -4.15
C ALA A 228 -2.64 4.89 -4.94
N HIS A 229 -2.73 6.14 -4.56
CA HIS A 229 -3.64 7.12 -5.17
C HIS A 229 -3.14 8.54 -4.94
N ILE A 230 -3.76 9.50 -5.64
CA ILE A 230 -3.51 10.92 -5.34
C ILE A 230 -4.48 11.37 -4.26
N GLY A 231 -3.93 11.85 -3.14
CA GLY A 231 -4.71 12.19 -1.96
C GLY A 231 -4.00 13.14 -1.00
N ASP A 232 -4.51 13.15 0.23
CA ASP A 232 -3.92 13.90 1.34
C ASP A 232 -2.75 13.11 1.94
N PRO A 233 -1.52 13.65 1.95
CA PRO A 233 -0.35 12.98 2.51
C PRO A 233 -0.47 12.63 4.00
N ALA A 234 -1.37 13.27 4.74
CA ALA A 234 -1.66 12.92 6.13
C ALA A 234 -2.23 11.48 6.27
N GLU A 235 -2.80 10.91 5.20
CA GLU A 235 -3.32 9.53 5.20
C GLU A 235 -2.22 8.51 5.50
N ASP A 236 -1.09 8.59 4.79
CA ASP A 236 0.02 7.66 5.02
C ASP A 236 0.55 7.77 6.45
N ILE A 237 0.66 8.98 6.99
CA ILE A 237 1.16 9.18 8.36
C ILE A 237 0.15 8.66 9.38
N GLY A 238 -1.15 8.89 9.18
CA GLY A 238 -2.21 8.32 10.01
C GLY A 238 -2.17 6.80 10.02
N TRP A 239 -1.91 6.18 8.87
CA TRP A 239 -1.79 4.73 8.72
C TRP A 239 -0.50 4.18 9.37
N ILE A 240 0.66 4.83 9.17
CA ILE A 240 1.95 4.49 9.82
C ILE A 240 1.78 4.49 11.34
N TYR A 241 1.07 5.47 11.89
CA TYR A 241 0.88 5.65 13.33
C TYR A 241 -0.34 4.90 13.89
N ARG A 242 -0.89 3.96 13.15
CA ARG A 242 -1.92 3.06 13.67
C ARG A 242 -1.36 2.17 14.79
N ALA A 243 -2.08 2.03 15.91
CA ALA A 243 -1.59 1.40 17.14
C ALA A 243 -0.96 0.00 16.95
N LEU A 244 -1.45 -0.78 15.99
CA LEU A 244 -1.00 -2.16 15.73
C LEU A 244 0.48 -2.25 15.32
N TRP A 245 1.01 -1.22 14.65
CA TRP A 245 2.38 -1.22 14.09
C TRP A 245 3.09 0.11 14.21
N SER A 246 2.56 1.03 15.01
CA SER A 246 3.08 2.39 15.17
C SER A 246 4.55 2.42 15.58
N PRO A 247 5.37 3.27 14.96
CA PRO A 247 6.74 3.55 15.39
C PRO A 247 6.81 4.47 16.61
N GLU A 248 5.70 4.90 17.20
CA GLU A 248 5.62 5.91 18.29
C GLU A 248 6.62 5.66 19.42
N ARG A 249 6.89 4.38 19.77
CA ARG A 249 7.88 4.02 20.81
C ARG A 249 9.33 4.35 20.43
N PHE A 250 9.61 4.51 19.12
CA PHE A 250 10.94 4.81 18.60
C PHE A 250 11.05 6.27 18.17
N LEU A 251 10.01 6.78 17.53
CA LEU A 251 9.95 8.14 16.99
C LEU A 251 8.55 8.71 17.27
N PRO A 252 8.43 9.68 18.21
CA PRO A 252 7.17 10.38 18.44
C PRO A 252 6.65 11.06 17.18
N LEU A 253 5.31 11.16 17.04
CA LEU A 253 4.66 11.71 15.85
C LEU A 253 5.19 13.10 15.48
N ASP A 254 5.40 13.98 16.46
CA ASP A 254 5.85 15.35 16.18
C ASP A 254 7.29 15.39 15.61
N ASP A 255 8.18 14.47 16.06
CA ASP A 255 9.50 14.29 15.45
C ASP A 255 9.40 13.76 14.01
N PHE A 256 8.49 12.80 13.75
CA PHE A 256 8.25 12.28 12.41
C PHE A 256 7.75 13.39 11.47
N LEU A 257 6.77 14.19 11.91
CA LEU A 257 6.21 15.29 11.13
C LEU A 257 7.26 16.35 10.79
N ARG A 258 8.16 16.66 11.73
CA ARG A 258 9.26 17.59 11.50
C ARG A 258 10.23 17.04 10.44
N ILE A 259 10.67 15.79 10.55
CA ILE A 259 11.56 15.17 9.57
C ILE A 259 10.86 15.08 8.21
N HIS A 260 9.60 14.64 8.19
CA HIS A 260 8.81 14.59 6.96
C HIS A 260 8.77 15.96 6.27
N ALA A 261 8.49 17.04 7.00
CA ALA A 261 8.39 18.39 6.45
C ALA A 261 9.71 18.86 5.79
N ASP A 262 10.86 18.52 6.40
CA ASP A 262 12.19 18.84 5.86
C ASP A 262 12.40 18.22 4.45
N TYR A 263 11.86 17.03 4.21
CA TYR A 263 12.01 16.28 2.95
C TYR A 263 10.86 16.50 1.97
N ALA A 264 9.65 16.67 2.47
CA ALA A 264 8.47 16.96 1.65
C ALA A 264 8.45 18.41 1.12
N GLY A 265 9.05 19.35 1.87
CA GLY A 265 9.02 20.78 1.57
C GLY A 265 7.73 21.48 2.01
N PHE A 266 6.89 20.81 2.80
CA PHE A 266 5.69 21.37 3.43
C PHE A 266 5.37 20.63 4.74
N ALA A 267 4.69 21.32 5.66
CA ALA A 267 4.27 20.73 6.93
C ALA A 267 2.83 20.23 6.86
N ILE A 268 2.56 19.08 7.48
CA ILE A 268 1.23 18.52 7.65
C ILE A 268 0.73 18.89 9.07
N PRO A 269 -0.48 19.46 9.20
CA PRO A 269 -1.07 19.75 10.50
C PRO A 269 -1.28 18.46 11.31
N ARG A 270 -0.87 18.45 12.56
CA ARG A 270 -1.03 17.28 13.45
C ARG A 270 -2.48 16.83 13.54
N ARG A 271 -3.42 17.77 13.54
CA ARG A 271 -4.86 17.50 13.57
C ARG A 271 -5.32 16.67 12.35
N ASP A 272 -4.78 16.94 11.18
CA ASP A 272 -5.13 16.18 9.96
C ASP A 272 -4.62 14.74 10.07
N VAL A 273 -3.45 14.52 10.68
CA VAL A 273 -2.97 13.16 10.99
C VAL A 273 -3.90 12.45 11.99
N VAL A 274 -4.44 13.15 13.01
CA VAL A 274 -5.43 12.56 13.94
C VAL A 274 -6.71 12.18 13.20
N TYR A 275 -7.19 13.00 12.26
CA TYR A 275 -8.31 12.64 11.39
C TYR A 275 -8.01 11.34 10.63
N TYR A 276 -6.83 11.22 10.02
CA TYR A 276 -6.46 10.02 9.28
C TYR A 276 -6.12 8.81 10.18
N ARG A 277 -5.82 8.99 11.45
CA ARG A 277 -5.83 7.88 12.41
C ARG A 277 -7.24 7.32 12.60
N ILE A 278 -8.26 8.18 12.68
CA ILE A 278 -9.67 7.76 12.73
C ILE A 278 -10.06 7.05 11.43
N PHE A 279 -9.73 7.65 10.29
CA PHE A 279 -9.93 7.05 8.97
C PHE A 279 -9.26 5.67 8.86
N SER A 280 -8.04 5.53 9.35
CA SER A 280 -7.28 4.27 9.34
C SER A 280 -7.96 3.15 10.12
N GLU A 281 -8.57 3.45 11.25
CA GLU A 281 -9.35 2.46 12.01
C GLU A 281 -10.65 2.08 11.28
N VAL A 282 -11.33 3.04 10.65
CA VAL A 282 -12.51 2.78 9.80
C VAL A 282 -12.13 1.92 8.59
N LYS A 283 -11.08 2.28 7.87
CA LYS A 283 -10.52 1.53 6.74
C LYS A 283 -10.20 0.09 7.14
N PHE A 284 -9.49 -0.12 8.25
CA PHE A 284 -9.13 -1.46 8.70
C PHE A 284 -10.35 -2.28 9.17
N ALA A 285 -11.36 -1.64 9.76
CA ALA A 285 -12.63 -2.28 10.08
C ALA A 285 -13.35 -2.76 8.81
N ILE A 286 -13.36 -1.95 7.73
CA ILE A 286 -13.97 -2.32 6.44
C ILE A 286 -13.21 -3.47 5.78
N ILE A 287 -11.87 -3.42 5.75
CA ILE A 287 -11.03 -4.54 5.28
C ILE A 287 -11.34 -5.83 6.07
N SER A 288 -11.61 -5.70 7.36
CA SER A 288 -11.97 -6.84 8.22
C SER A 288 -13.37 -7.39 7.91
N VAL A 289 -14.33 -6.52 7.58
CA VAL A 289 -15.67 -6.90 7.08
C VAL A 289 -15.55 -7.67 5.76
N ALA A 290 -14.76 -7.17 4.80
CA ALA A 290 -14.55 -7.83 3.51
C ALA A 290 -13.85 -9.20 3.68
N ALA A 291 -12.90 -9.31 4.60
CA ALA A 291 -12.26 -10.58 4.93
C ALA A 291 -13.25 -11.60 5.53
N ALA A 292 -14.12 -11.17 6.44
CA ALA A 292 -15.18 -12.00 7.02
C ALA A 292 -16.17 -12.47 5.95
N HIS A 293 -16.60 -11.56 5.07
CA HIS A 293 -17.48 -11.88 3.93
C HIS A 293 -16.85 -12.95 3.03
N SER A 294 -15.58 -12.79 2.64
CA SER A 294 -14.91 -13.77 1.79
C SER A 294 -14.82 -15.16 2.41
N PHE A 295 -14.61 -15.23 3.73
CA PHE A 295 -14.65 -16.52 4.43
C PHE A 295 -16.06 -17.10 4.46
N ALA A 296 -17.07 -16.32 4.82
CA ALA A 296 -18.44 -16.75 4.93
C ALA A 296 -19.05 -17.19 3.58
N SER A 297 -18.64 -16.55 2.47
CA SER A 297 -19.05 -16.89 1.11
C SER A 297 -18.26 -18.05 0.48
N GLY A 298 -17.27 -18.62 1.19
CA GLY A 298 -16.41 -19.69 0.67
C GLY A 298 -15.33 -19.22 -0.31
N GLY A 299 -15.10 -17.92 -0.41
CA GLY A 299 -14.03 -17.35 -1.24
C GLY A 299 -12.62 -17.66 -0.71
N THR A 300 -12.50 -18.01 0.58
CA THR A 300 -11.27 -18.44 1.21
C THR A 300 -11.52 -19.40 2.37
N SER A 301 -10.60 -20.33 2.60
CA SER A 301 -10.58 -21.19 3.79
C SER A 301 -9.55 -20.74 4.84
N ASN A 302 -8.89 -19.60 4.63
CA ASN A 302 -7.86 -19.12 5.53
C ASN A 302 -8.48 -18.53 6.82
N LEU A 303 -8.28 -19.21 7.95
CA LEU A 303 -8.82 -18.82 9.26
C LEU A 303 -8.38 -17.42 9.74
N ARG A 304 -7.27 -16.87 9.22
CA ARG A 304 -6.85 -15.49 9.51
C ARG A 304 -7.88 -14.45 9.08
N HIS A 305 -8.76 -14.77 8.13
CA HIS A 305 -9.85 -13.89 7.70
C HIS A 305 -10.94 -13.78 8.75
N ILE A 306 -11.24 -14.87 9.45
CA ILE A 306 -12.18 -14.86 10.60
C ILE A 306 -11.54 -14.14 11.81
N ASP A 307 -10.25 -14.36 12.08
CA ASP A 307 -9.56 -13.63 13.14
C ASP A 307 -9.60 -12.11 12.94
N ARG A 308 -9.55 -11.64 11.69
CA ARG A 308 -9.73 -10.22 11.36
C ARG A 308 -11.11 -9.69 11.75
N ALA A 309 -12.17 -10.48 11.61
CA ALA A 309 -13.51 -10.07 12.01
C ALA A 309 -13.58 -9.71 13.51
N ALA A 310 -12.85 -10.43 14.36
CA ALA A 310 -12.75 -10.13 15.79
C ALA A 310 -12.07 -8.77 16.10
N LYS A 311 -11.41 -8.14 15.13
CA LYS A 311 -10.76 -6.82 15.29
C LYS A 311 -11.70 -5.65 15.06
N ILE A 312 -12.87 -5.86 14.44
CA ILE A 312 -13.81 -4.78 14.11
C ILE A 312 -14.19 -3.95 15.35
N PRO A 313 -14.65 -4.53 16.48
CA PRO A 313 -15.02 -3.75 17.67
C PRO A 313 -13.86 -2.93 18.24
N GLU A 314 -12.62 -3.45 18.19
CA GLU A 314 -11.44 -2.74 18.64
C GLU A 314 -11.15 -1.52 17.78
N CYS A 315 -11.21 -1.66 16.44
CA CYS A 315 -11.04 -0.54 15.51
C CYS A 315 -12.07 0.57 15.76
N LEU A 316 -13.34 0.20 15.91
CA LEU A 316 -14.39 1.16 16.17
C LEU A 316 -14.19 1.89 17.51
N ARG A 317 -13.77 1.19 18.55
CA ARG A 317 -13.44 1.78 19.86
C ARG A 317 -12.25 2.75 19.76
N LEU A 318 -11.20 2.39 19.02
CA LEU A 318 -10.04 3.25 18.79
C LEU A 318 -10.43 4.51 18.00
N ALA A 319 -11.23 4.37 16.93
CA ALA A 319 -11.72 5.51 16.16
C ALA A 319 -12.50 6.51 17.03
N LEU A 320 -13.44 6.00 17.85
CA LEU A 320 -14.21 6.84 18.80
C LEU A 320 -13.30 7.48 19.85
N GLY A 321 -12.27 6.76 20.32
CA GLY A 321 -11.28 7.30 21.24
C GLY A 321 -10.54 8.50 20.65
N TRP A 322 -10.06 8.40 19.41
CA TRP A 322 -9.38 9.51 18.73
C TRP A 322 -10.29 10.71 18.51
N ILE A 323 -11.59 10.52 18.23
CA ILE A 323 -12.54 11.63 18.12
C ILE A 323 -12.61 12.42 19.41
N GLY A 324 -12.54 11.75 20.57
CA GLY A 324 -12.56 12.42 21.88
C GLY A 324 -11.29 13.19 22.23
N THR A 325 -10.20 13.10 21.46
CA THR A 325 -8.93 13.79 21.76
C THR A 325 -8.84 15.22 21.22
N GLU A 326 -9.72 15.60 20.29
CA GLU A 326 -9.69 16.88 19.59
C GLU A 326 -11.03 17.62 19.67
N ASN A 327 -11.00 18.95 19.64
CA ASN A 327 -12.21 19.76 19.47
C ASN A 327 -12.51 19.92 17.97
N TRP A 328 -13.39 19.07 17.43
CA TRP A 328 -13.76 19.06 16.01
C TRP A 328 -14.75 20.18 15.64
N GLU A 329 -15.54 20.71 16.58
CA GLU A 329 -16.53 21.76 16.32
C GLU A 329 -15.89 23.13 16.03
N ALA A 330 -14.70 23.39 16.51
CA ALA A 330 -13.97 24.63 16.25
C ALA A 330 -13.58 24.84 14.76
N ARG A 331 -13.69 23.83 13.91
CA ARG A 331 -13.40 23.91 12.49
C ARG A 331 -14.56 24.54 11.70
N ASP A 332 -15.79 24.27 12.13
CA ASP A 332 -17.01 24.76 11.44
C ASP A 332 -17.20 26.28 11.68
N ALA A 333 -16.53 26.86 12.68
CA ALA A 333 -16.60 28.29 13.00
C ALA A 333 -15.56 29.14 12.28
N ALA A 334 -14.55 28.53 11.62
CA ALA A 334 -13.44 29.23 10.97
C ALA A 334 -13.45 29.11 9.42
N ALA A 335 -14.43 28.39 8.85
CA ALA A 335 -14.68 28.23 7.42
C ALA A 335 -15.89 29.08 6.99
#